data_acc22c19bfbd4bfbacb5fed47e083653
#
_entry.id   acc22c19bfbd4bfbacb5fed47e083653
#
_cell.length_a   1.000
_cell.length_b   1.000
_cell.length_c   1.000
_cell.angle_alpha   90.00
_cell.angle_beta   90.00
_cell.angle_gamma   90.00
#
_symmetry.space_group_name_H-M   'P 1'
#
loop_
_entity.id
_entity.type
_entity.pdbx_description
1 polymer ?
#
loop_
_entity_poly.entity_id
_entity_poly.type
_entity_poly.pdbx_seq_one_letter_code
_entity_poly.pdbx_strand_id
1 'polypeptide(L)'
;MKAQELAVPGDTVWIRGGTYKANPDKVARTQRIWSYIYYFGKSGKAGQPIRYWAYKDEKPIFDCSEVKPANRRINAFQVMGSWLHFRGFEVTGTQVNFKGHGQSCNVENHGSHNIIERLSLHDSQAIGIYALDGSDNLFLNCDAYNNYDYTSEDARGGNVDGFGGHPSKGATNNIFRGCRAWFNSDDGYDCISAREVVRFENCWAMYNGYGPKFEKHGDGNGFKVGGYGNTPLQPVPNPAPRHVTEGCLAVRNKASGFYANHHLMGGDWSYNSAYRNSNDFNFLMRPPDNSEEMDGAGHRIVGNLSYRGIRDVTKLNAPKCELKDNAFATEKKFTDTSFESLDEAALVGPREADGSLPKVAFLKPKDAKLASEAGYTAYAGQKPPSK
;
A
#
# COMPACT_ATOMS: atom_id res chain seq x y z
N MET A 1 -11.87 -6.68 23.93
CA MET A 1 -11.37 -8.06 23.69
C MET A 1 -12.41 -9.14 23.99
N LYS A 2 -13.43 -8.87 24.85
CA LYS A 2 -14.43 -9.91 25.21
C LYS A 2 -15.14 -10.57 24.01
N ALA A 3 -15.48 -9.77 22.99
CA ALA A 3 -16.11 -10.32 21.79
C ALA A 3 -15.24 -11.39 21.07
N GLN A 4 -13.93 -11.24 21.07
CA GLN A 4 -13.02 -12.25 20.50
C GLN A 4 -13.02 -13.57 21.27
N GLU A 5 -13.12 -13.51 22.60
CA GLU A 5 -13.16 -14.72 23.42
C GLU A 5 -14.42 -15.54 23.14
N LEU A 6 -15.52 -14.87 22.78
CA LEU A 6 -16.82 -15.48 22.55
C LEU A 6 -17.02 -15.94 21.11
N ALA A 7 -16.56 -15.16 20.12
CA ALA A 7 -16.81 -15.42 18.71
C ALA A 7 -16.32 -16.80 18.25
N VAL A 8 -17.13 -17.45 17.44
CA VAL A 8 -16.86 -18.77 16.81
C VAL A 8 -17.00 -18.65 15.28
N PRO A 9 -16.51 -19.63 14.50
CA PRO A 9 -16.63 -19.61 13.03
C PRO A 9 -18.08 -19.38 12.56
N GLY A 10 -18.27 -18.42 11.69
CA GLY A 10 -19.58 -17.99 11.15
C GLY A 10 -20.19 -16.78 11.83
N ASP A 11 -19.71 -16.42 13.03
CA ASP A 11 -20.25 -15.27 13.77
C ASP A 11 -19.93 -13.93 13.13
N THR A 12 -20.80 -12.96 13.40
CA THR A 12 -20.57 -11.54 13.11
C THR A 12 -20.60 -10.74 14.40
N VAL A 13 -19.48 -10.14 14.74
CA VAL A 13 -19.33 -9.14 15.80
C VAL A 13 -19.66 -7.77 15.20
N TRP A 14 -20.81 -7.22 15.55
CA TRP A 14 -21.22 -5.88 15.16
C TRP A 14 -20.58 -4.83 16.05
N ILE A 15 -19.77 -3.96 15.44
CA ILE A 15 -19.10 -2.86 16.13
C ILE A 15 -19.97 -1.61 15.98
N ARG A 16 -20.47 -1.08 17.11
CA ARG A 16 -21.30 0.12 17.12
C ARG A 16 -20.46 1.38 16.91
N GLY A 17 -21.04 2.41 16.36
CA GLY A 17 -20.40 3.71 16.19
C GLY A 17 -19.98 4.36 17.52
N GLY A 18 -19.00 5.24 17.45
CA GLY A 18 -18.41 5.93 18.58
C GLY A 18 -16.92 5.69 18.72
N THR A 19 -16.28 6.41 19.64
CA THR A 19 -14.82 6.31 19.85
C THR A 19 -14.49 5.31 20.95
N TYR A 20 -13.76 4.28 20.58
CA TYR A 20 -13.21 3.26 21.46
C TYR A 20 -11.78 3.64 21.85
N LYS A 21 -11.62 4.39 22.92
CA LYS A 21 -10.30 4.74 23.45
C LYS A 21 -9.62 3.53 24.03
N ALA A 22 -8.41 3.22 23.51
CA ALA A 22 -7.60 2.14 24.03
C ALA A 22 -7.10 2.46 25.45
N ASN A 23 -7.24 1.50 26.35
CA ASN A 23 -6.78 1.66 27.74
C ASN A 23 -5.28 1.34 27.81
N PRO A 24 -4.42 2.28 28.25
CA PRO A 24 -2.98 2.08 28.35
C PRO A 24 -2.57 0.95 29.29
N ASP A 25 -3.39 0.61 30.28
CA ASP A 25 -3.13 -0.48 31.24
C ASP A 25 -3.57 -1.86 30.74
N LYS A 26 -4.19 -1.94 29.57
CA LYS A 26 -4.83 -3.16 29.05
C LYS A 26 -4.37 -3.52 27.64
N VAL A 27 -3.06 -3.52 27.40
CA VAL A 27 -2.52 -4.11 26.16
C VAL A 27 -2.72 -5.62 26.18
N ALA A 28 -3.11 -6.19 25.04
CA ALA A 28 -3.41 -7.62 24.96
C ALA A 28 -2.15 -8.47 25.11
N ARG A 29 -1.00 -7.93 24.65
CA ARG A 29 0.24 -8.70 24.59
C ARG A 29 1.44 -7.75 24.47
N THR A 30 2.60 -8.17 25.01
CA THR A 30 3.89 -7.51 24.80
C THR A 30 4.93 -8.55 24.38
N GLN A 31 5.71 -8.24 23.34
CA GLN A 31 6.78 -9.11 22.84
C GLN A 31 7.98 -8.27 22.38
N ARG A 32 9.15 -8.48 23.00
CA ARG A 32 10.36 -7.70 22.71
C ARG A 32 10.09 -6.20 22.86
N ILE A 33 10.25 -5.43 21.78
CA ILE A 33 10.02 -3.97 21.74
C ILE A 33 8.57 -3.61 21.39
N TRP A 34 7.70 -4.57 21.05
CA TRP A 34 6.33 -4.30 20.62
C TRP A 34 5.30 -4.53 21.73
N SER A 35 4.30 -3.67 21.78
CA SER A 35 3.07 -3.85 22.54
C SER A 35 1.88 -3.87 21.59
N TYR A 36 1.04 -4.88 21.71
CA TYR A 36 -0.14 -5.10 20.85
C TYR A 36 -1.39 -4.76 21.63
N ILE A 37 -2.16 -3.77 21.17
CA ILE A 37 -3.35 -3.31 21.88
C ILE A 37 -4.46 -4.34 21.76
N TYR A 38 -4.76 -4.78 20.53
CA TYR A 38 -5.78 -5.79 20.25
C TYR A 38 -5.17 -7.00 19.56
N TYR A 39 -5.45 -8.20 20.08
CA TYR A 39 -4.91 -9.43 19.56
C TYR A 39 -6.02 -10.34 19.03
N PHE A 40 -5.97 -10.73 17.75
CA PHE A 40 -6.95 -11.56 17.07
C PHE A 40 -6.34 -12.93 16.73
N GLY A 41 -6.39 -13.86 17.73
CA GLY A 41 -5.78 -15.20 17.60
C GLY A 41 -6.74 -16.29 17.17
N LYS A 42 -8.06 -16.11 17.30
CA LYS A 42 -9.05 -17.10 16.85
C LYS A 42 -9.23 -17.03 15.34
N SER A 43 -9.53 -18.18 14.75
CA SER A 43 -9.77 -18.32 13.32
C SER A 43 -11.22 -18.69 13.05
N GLY A 44 -11.73 -18.19 11.93
CA GLY A 44 -12.92 -18.74 11.28
C GLY A 44 -12.59 -20.03 10.53
N LYS A 45 -13.41 -20.39 9.56
CA LYS A 45 -13.22 -21.54 8.65
C LYS A 45 -13.64 -21.15 7.22
N ALA A 46 -13.27 -21.94 6.25
CA ALA A 46 -13.73 -21.78 4.87
C ALA A 46 -15.27 -21.72 4.84
N GLY A 47 -15.82 -20.70 4.20
CA GLY A 47 -17.25 -20.43 4.15
C GLY A 47 -17.89 -19.92 5.46
N GLN A 48 -17.16 -19.93 6.58
CA GLN A 48 -17.60 -19.48 7.89
C GLN A 48 -16.58 -18.55 8.56
N PRO A 49 -16.22 -17.39 7.95
CA PRO A 49 -15.30 -16.45 8.56
C PRO A 49 -15.91 -15.86 9.84
N ILE A 50 -15.04 -15.45 10.79
CA ILE A 50 -15.46 -14.58 11.88
C ILE A 50 -15.39 -13.14 11.36
N ARG A 51 -16.50 -12.41 11.46
CA ARG A 51 -16.64 -11.05 10.95
C ARG A 51 -16.60 -10.03 12.09
N TYR A 52 -15.81 -8.98 11.92
CA TYR A 52 -15.74 -7.81 12.80
C TYR A 52 -16.13 -6.58 11.96
N TRP A 53 -17.42 -6.28 11.92
CA TRP A 53 -17.99 -5.29 11.02
C TRP A 53 -18.60 -4.11 11.74
N ALA A 54 -18.40 -2.91 11.23
CA ALA A 54 -19.19 -1.76 11.64
C ALA A 54 -20.68 -2.06 11.43
N TYR A 55 -21.50 -1.63 12.37
CA TYR A 55 -22.94 -1.82 12.28
C TYR A 55 -23.57 -0.82 11.32
N LYS A 56 -24.09 -1.30 10.20
CA LYS A 56 -24.72 -0.48 9.14
C LYS A 56 -23.75 0.63 8.67
N ASP A 57 -24.20 1.89 8.74
CA ASP A 57 -23.45 3.07 8.33
C ASP A 57 -22.79 3.80 9.52
N GLU A 58 -22.75 3.15 10.69
CA GLU A 58 -22.07 3.69 11.87
C GLU A 58 -20.56 3.69 11.67
N LYS A 59 -19.88 4.66 12.31
CA LYS A 59 -18.43 4.84 12.20
C LYS A 59 -17.76 4.58 13.54
N PRO A 60 -17.32 3.35 13.81
CA PRO A 60 -16.47 3.03 14.96
C PRO A 60 -15.07 3.59 14.76
N ILE A 61 -14.49 4.22 15.78
CA ILE A 61 -13.13 4.76 15.77
C ILE A 61 -12.36 4.11 16.92
N PHE A 62 -11.29 3.39 16.60
CA PHE A 62 -10.35 2.86 17.59
C PHE A 62 -9.21 3.86 17.78
N ASP A 63 -9.28 4.63 18.86
CA ASP A 63 -8.31 5.64 19.24
C ASP A 63 -7.24 5.03 20.15
N CYS A 64 -6.01 4.92 19.63
CA CYS A 64 -4.85 4.35 20.30
C CYS A 64 -3.90 5.40 20.90
N SER A 65 -4.28 6.68 20.87
CA SER A 65 -3.39 7.82 21.19
C SER A 65 -2.87 7.85 22.63
N GLU A 66 -3.57 7.26 23.56
CA GLU A 66 -3.17 7.22 24.97
C GLU A 66 -2.22 6.06 25.31
N VAL A 67 -2.05 5.07 24.42
CA VAL A 67 -1.20 3.90 24.66
C VAL A 67 0.24 4.20 24.28
N LYS A 68 1.08 4.54 25.27
CA LYS A 68 2.49 4.97 25.09
C LYS A 68 3.45 4.32 26.10
N PRO A 69 3.48 2.98 26.24
CA PRO A 69 4.38 2.34 27.18
C PRO A 69 5.84 2.66 26.86
N ALA A 70 6.65 2.89 27.90
CA ALA A 70 8.04 3.29 27.77
C ALA A 70 8.87 2.24 27.02
N ASN A 71 9.76 2.69 26.14
CA ASN A 71 10.65 1.88 25.33
C ASN A 71 9.92 0.83 24.47
N ARG A 72 8.77 1.20 23.92
CA ARG A 72 7.94 0.31 23.09
C ARG A 72 7.52 0.96 21.77
N ARG A 73 7.34 0.10 20.79
CA ARG A 73 6.55 0.33 19.59
C ARG A 73 5.16 -0.26 19.77
N ILE A 74 4.17 0.38 19.21
CA ILE A 74 2.78 -0.05 19.36
C ILE A 74 2.29 -0.60 18.02
N ASN A 75 1.66 -1.78 18.07
CA ASN A 75 0.82 -2.29 17.00
C ASN A 75 -0.61 -2.30 17.50
N ALA A 76 -1.51 -1.60 16.81
CA ALA A 76 -2.88 -1.50 17.29
C ALA A 76 -3.59 -2.85 17.18
N PHE A 77 -3.66 -3.45 15.99
CA PHE A 77 -4.32 -4.71 15.73
C PHE A 77 -3.29 -5.75 15.29
N GLN A 78 -3.08 -6.83 16.06
CA GLN A 78 -2.32 -8.00 15.65
C GLN A 78 -3.27 -9.13 15.24
N VAL A 79 -3.28 -9.47 13.96
CA VAL A 79 -4.18 -10.46 13.35
C VAL A 79 -3.39 -11.73 13.08
N MET A 80 -3.49 -12.72 14.00
CA MET A 80 -2.84 -14.03 13.89
C MET A 80 -3.80 -15.10 13.38
N GLY A 81 -5.11 -14.90 13.58
CA GLY A 81 -6.15 -15.82 13.12
C GLY A 81 -6.37 -15.73 11.61
N SER A 82 -6.86 -16.83 11.06
CA SER A 82 -7.22 -16.97 9.64
C SER A 82 -8.74 -16.95 9.46
N TRP A 83 -9.19 -16.65 8.24
CA TRP A 83 -10.61 -16.57 7.93
C TRP A 83 -11.32 -15.51 8.77
N LEU A 84 -10.68 -14.34 8.90
CA LEU A 84 -11.25 -13.17 9.56
C LEU A 84 -11.63 -12.11 8.53
N HIS A 85 -12.74 -11.40 8.79
CA HIS A 85 -13.17 -10.31 7.92
C HIS A 85 -13.43 -9.05 8.77
N PHE A 86 -12.56 -8.06 8.62
CA PHE A 86 -12.68 -6.74 9.24
C PHE A 86 -13.28 -5.76 8.25
N ARG A 87 -14.27 -4.95 8.68
CA ARG A 87 -14.90 -4.00 7.77
C ARG A 87 -15.44 -2.73 8.42
N GLY A 88 -15.08 -1.57 7.82
CA GLY A 88 -15.83 -0.32 7.94
C GLY A 88 -15.57 0.48 9.21
N PHE A 89 -14.37 0.44 9.79
CA PHE A 89 -14.02 1.24 10.96
C PHE A 89 -12.68 1.95 10.80
N GLU A 90 -12.38 2.87 11.72
CA GLU A 90 -11.18 3.67 11.73
C GLU A 90 -10.22 3.20 12.84
N VAL A 91 -8.90 3.27 12.59
CA VAL A 91 -7.84 3.09 13.60
C VAL A 91 -6.95 4.31 13.51
N THR A 92 -6.75 4.99 14.63
CA THR A 92 -6.01 6.24 14.68
C THR A 92 -5.14 6.35 15.92
N GLY A 93 -4.15 7.24 15.88
CA GLY A 93 -3.36 7.63 17.03
C GLY A 93 -2.36 6.58 17.53
N THR A 94 -2.05 5.54 16.76
CA THR A 94 -1.03 4.55 17.15
C THR A 94 0.31 5.23 17.37
N GLN A 95 0.92 5.02 18.55
CA GLN A 95 2.08 5.76 19.00
C GLN A 95 3.38 4.95 18.87
N VAL A 96 4.51 5.65 18.92
CA VAL A 96 5.86 5.11 19.11
C VAL A 96 6.47 5.76 20.34
N ASN A 97 7.02 4.95 21.24
CA ASN A 97 7.85 5.42 22.37
C ASN A 97 9.15 4.61 22.44
N PHE A 98 9.84 4.56 21.30
CA PHE A 98 11.08 3.81 21.11
C PHE A 98 11.95 4.55 20.09
N LYS A 99 13.25 4.71 20.38
CA LYS A 99 14.16 5.49 19.52
C LYS A 99 14.81 4.68 18.40
N GLY A 100 14.87 3.37 18.53
CA GLY A 100 15.53 2.51 17.54
C GLY A 100 14.68 2.23 16.32
N HIS A 101 15.30 1.66 15.30
CA HIS A 101 14.64 1.21 14.07
C HIS A 101 13.58 0.12 14.33
N GLY A 102 12.55 0.08 13.54
CA GLY A 102 11.49 -0.93 13.52
C GLY A 102 10.18 -0.36 13.00
N GLN A 103 9.21 -1.22 12.77
CA GLN A 103 7.87 -0.84 12.32
C GLN A 103 6.87 -0.84 13.49
N SER A 104 5.94 0.09 13.47
CA SER A 104 4.68 0.07 14.20
C SER A 104 3.55 -0.01 13.18
N CYS A 105 2.45 -0.70 13.51
CA CYS A 105 1.40 -0.96 12.55
C CYS A 105 0.01 -0.66 13.14
N ASN A 106 -0.87 -0.04 12.35
CA ASN A 106 -2.28 0.02 12.70
C ASN A 106 -2.91 -1.38 12.60
N VAL A 107 -2.58 -2.13 11.55
CA VAL A 107 -2.97 -3.53 11.39
C VAL A 107 -1.77 -4.35 10.92
N GLU A 108 -1.37 -5.35 11.71
CA GLU A 108 -0.33 -6.32 11.38
C GLU A 108 -1.00 -7.68 11.11
N ASN A 109 -0.91 -8.20 9.89
CA ASN A 109 -1.58 -9.43 9.48
C ASN A 109 -0.59 -10.60 9.28
N HIS A 110 -0.80 -11.67 10.03
CA HIS A 110 -0.07 -12.94 9.92
C HIS A 110 -0.98 -14.11 9.50
N GLY A 111 -2.29 -13.95 9.64
CA GLY A 111 -3.26 -15.01 9.30
C GLY A 111 -3.49 -15.11 7.79
N SER A 112 -4.10 -16.23 7.38
CA SER A 112 -4.44 -16.52 5.98
C SER A 112 -5.94 -16.36 5.72
N HIS A 113 -6.31 -16.15 4.45
CA HIS A 113 -7.70 -16.02 4.01
C HIS A 113 -8.45 -14.88 4.72
N ASN A 114 -7.73 -13.85 5.13
CA ASN A 114 -8.33 -12.69 5.78
C ASN A 114 -8.76 -11.65 4.75
N ILE A 115 -9.89 -11.00 5.03
CA ILE A 115 -10.36 -9.84 4.29
C ILE A 115 -10.30 -8.63 5.22
N ILE A 116 -9.55 -7.62 4.83
CA ILE A 116 -9.49 -6.33 5.52
C ILE A 116 -10.05 -5.29 4.56
N GLU A 117 -11.28 -4.81 4.86
CA GLU A 117 -12.11 -4.07 3.93
C GLU A 117 -12.55 -2.73 4.49
N ARG A 118 -12.38 -1.64 3.74
CA ARG A 118 -12.89 -0.30 4.07
C ARG A 118 -12.46 0.19 5.44
N LEU A 119 -11.22 -0.05 5.83
CA LEU A 119 -10.64 0.57 7.02
C LEU A 119 -10.02 1.91 6.66
N SER A 120 -10.11 2.87 7.59
CA SER A 120 -9.36 4.13 7.56
C SER A 120 -8.29 4.10 8.65
N LEU A 121 -7.01 4.19 8.25
CA LEU A 121 -5.84 3.99 9.11
C LEU A 121 -5.00 5.26 9.05
N HIS A 122 -5.11 6.13 10.06
CA HIS A 122 -4.62 7.49 9.88
C HIS A 122 -4.14 8.17 11.17
N ASP A 123 -3.46 9.30 11.01
CA ASP A 123 -2.96 10.15 12.10
C ASP A 123 -2.20 9.36 13.15
N SER A 124 -1.34 8.44 12.70
CA SER A 124 -0.59 7.48 13.51
C SER A 124 0.90 7.60 13.26
N GLN A 125 1.72 7.16 14.22
CA GLN A 125 3.16 6.93 14.00
C GLN A 125 3.41 5.49 13.51
N ALA A 126 2.55 4.97 12.65
CA ALA A 126 2.50 3.56 12.29
C ALA A 126 2.09 3.34 10.84
N ILE A 127 2.60 2.28 10.25
CA ILE A 127 2.16 1.77 8.94
C ILE A 127 0.66 1.46 9.00
N GLY A 128 -0.06 1.76 7.93
CA GLY A 128 -1.49 1.44 7.87
C GLY A 128 -1.75 -0.05 8.01
N ILE A 129 -1.41 -0.85 6.99
CA ILE A 129 -1.49 -2.32 7.03
C ILE A 129 -0.13 -2.91 6.72
N TYR A 130 0.29 -3.89 7.51
CA TYR A 130 1.53 -4.65 7.33
C TYR A 130 1.21 -6.14 7.20
N ALA A 131 1.35 -6.68 5.96
CA ALA A 131 1.04 -8.06 5.62
C ALA A 131 2.31 -8.91 5.61
N LEU A 132 2.33 -10.02 6.37
CA LEU A 132 3.52 -10.84 6.62
C LEU A 132 3.32 -12.31 6.21
N ASP A 133 2.93 -13.18 7.14
CA ASP A 133 3.11 -14.63 7.01
C ASP A 133 1.95 -15.37 6.29
N GLY A 134 0.77 -14.79 6.26
CA GLY A 134 -0.43 -15.47 5.75
C GLY A 134 -0.58 -15.44 4.24
N SER A 135 -1.30 -16.43 3.71
CA SER A 135 -1.67 -16.53 2.29
C SER A 135 -3.12 -16.13 2.03
N ASP A 136 -3.45 -15.86 0.77
CA ASP A 136 -4.81 -15.62 0.29
C ASP A 136 -5.54 -14.45 0.99
N ASN A 137 -4.79 -13.41 1.35
CA ASN A 137 -5.35 -12.25 2.00
C ASN A 137 -5.75 -11.18 0.98
N LEU A 138 -6.90 -10.55 1.22
CA LEU A 138 -7.41 -9.43 0.43
C LEU A 138 -7.51 -8.16 1.29
N PHE A 139 -6.71 -7.16 0.95
CA PHE A 139 -6.79 -5.81 1.49
C PHE A 139 -7.58 -4.95 0.51
N LEU A 140 -8.84 -4.67 0.85
CA LEU A 140 -9.84 -4.15 -0.09
C LEU A 140 -10.34 -2.77 0.31
N ASN A 141 -10.18 -1.80 -0.59
CA ASN A 141 -10.79 -0.48 -0.44
C ASN A 141 -10.44 0.21 0.89
N CYS A 142 -9.23 0.03 1.40
CA CYS A 142 -8.74 0.68 2.61
C CYS A 142 -8.05 2.01 2.29
N ASP A 143 -8.06 2.92 3.26
CA ASP A 143 -7.36 4.20 3.21
C ASP A 143 -6.28 4.25 4.30
N ALA A 144 -5.05 4.65 3.94
CA ALA A 144 -3.96 4.91 4.89
C ALA A 144 -3.40 6.30 4.63
N TYR A 145 -3.49 7.21 5.61
CA TYR A 145 -3.12 8.59 5.38
C TYR A 145 -2.67 9.34 6.63
N ASN A 146 -1.90 10.41 6.43
CA ASN A 146 -1.35 11.27 7.49
C ASN A 146 -0.56 10.49 8.55
N ASN A 147 0.10 9.41 8.17
CA ASN A 147 0.88 8.62 9.11
C ASN A 147 2.34 9.08 9.12
N TYR A 148 2.91 9.36 10.31
CA TYR A 148 4.24 9.90 10.46
C TYR A 148 4.87 9.53 11.81
N ASP A 149 5.98 8.76 11.78
CA ASP A 149 6.81 8.50 12.96
C ASP A 149 7.80 9.65 13.19
N TYR A 150 7.42 10.56 14.06
CA TYR A 150 8.28 11.69 14.50
C TYR A 150 9.08 11.38 15.77
N THR A 151 9.09 10.13 16.23
CA THR A 151 9.69 9.71 17.50
C THR A 151 10.97 8.91 17.32
N SER A 152 10.98 7.94 16.40
CA SER A 152 12.12 7.03 16.25
C SER A 152 13.18 7.58 15.30
N GLU A 153 14.38 7.03 15.42
CA GLU A 153 15.55 7.39 14.60
C GLU A 153 15.80 8.90 14.57
N ASP A 154 15.85 9.48 13.39
CA ASP A 154 16.07 10.90 13.14
C ASP A 154 14.78 11.71 12.99
N ALA A 155 13.63 11.13 13.35
CA ALA A 155 12.30 11.71 13.22
C ALA A 155 11.90 12.10 11.79
N ARG A 156 12.50 11.48 10.77
CA ARG A 156 12.15 11.71 9.35
C ARG A 156 10.96 10.90 8.88
N GLY A 157 10.54 9.90 9.66
CA GLY A 157 9.42 9.04 9.34
C GLY A 157 9.70 8.03 8.22
N GLY A 158 10.96 7.63 8.05
CA GLY A 158 11.42 6.71 6.99
C GLY A 158 11.07 5.24 7.21
N ASN A 159 9.98 4.94 7.91
CA ASN A 159 9.48 3.58 8.15
C ASN A 159 7.95 3.55 8.24
N VAL A 160 7.28 4.58 7.76
CA VAL A 160 5.82 4.68 7.87
C VAL A 160 5.18 4.80 6.51
N ASP A 161 4.90 3.63 5.96
CA ASP A 161 4.20 3.46 4.70
C ASP A 161 2.68 3.49 4.89
N GLY A 162 1.96 3.73 3.81
CA GLY A 162 0.53 3.45 3.80
C GLY A 162 0.25 1.95 3.95
N PHE A 163 0.90 1.13 3.13
CA PHE A 163 0.71 -0.32 3.08
C PHE A 163 2.04 -1.04 2.86
N GLY A 164 2.35 -2.00 3.72
CA GLY A 164 3.50 -2.90 3.62
C GLY A 164 3.08 -4.31 3.22
N GLY A 165 3.61 -4.81 2.10
CA GLY A 165 3.40 -6.17 1.63
C GLY A 165 4.70 -6.98 1.70
N HIS A 166 4.97 -7.65 2.81
CA HIS A 166 6.24 -8.34 3.07
C HIS A 166 6.04 -9.85 3.33
N PRO A 167 5.38 -10.58 2.42
CA PRO A 167 5.07 -11.99 2.64
C PRO A 167 6.33 -12.81 2.80
N SER A 168 6.34 -13.65 3.85
CA SER A 168 7.34 -14.68 4.07
C SER A 168 7.26 -15.77 2.99
N LYS A 169 8.29 -16.61 2.88
CA LYS A 169 8.29 -17.72 1.93
C LYS A 169 7.09 -18.66 2.21
N GLY A 170 6.31 -18.92 1.17
CA GLY A 170 5.08 -19.71 1.21
C GLY A 170 3.80 -18.90 1.49
N ALA A 171 3.91 -17.62 1.83
CA ALA A 171 2.78 -16.72 2.06
C ALA A 171 2.27 -16.11 0.73
N THR A 172 1.60 -16.91 -0.07
CA THR A 172 1.23 -16.59 -1.45
C THR A 172 -0.12 -15.87 -1.58
N ASN A 173 -0.38 -15.30 -2.76
CA ASN A 173 -1.68 -14.74 -3.16
C ASN A 173 -2.21 -13.62 -2.25
N ASN A 174 -1.31 -12.70 -1.84
CA ASN A 174 -1.71 -11.49 -1.11
C ASN A 174 -1.97 -10.34 -2.07
N ILE A 175 -3.14 -9.72 -1.98
CA ILE A 175 -3.64 -8.73 -2.92
C ILE A 175 -4.07 -7.46 -2.19
N PHE A 176 -3.52 -6.31 -2.60
CA PHE A 176 -4.05 -4.99 -2.27
C PHE A 176 -4.90 -4.50 -3.44
N ARG A 177 -6.17 -4.21 -3.21
CA ARG A 177 -7.09 -3.79 -4.27
C ARG A 177 -7.93 -2.59 -3.86
N GLY A 178 -7.94 -1.56 -4.72
CA GLY A 178 -8.76 -0.36 -4.51
C GLY A 178 -8.35 0.45 -3.28
N CYS A 179 -7.15 0.23 -2.73
CA CYS A 179 -6.64 0.97 -1.58
C CYS A 179 -6.08 2.33 -1.98
N ARG A 180 -6.06 3.29 -1.03
CA ARG A 180 -5.45 4.60 -1.22
C ARG A 180 -4.46 4.91 -0.11
N ALA A 181 -3.29 5.45 -0.48
CA ALA A 181 -2.25 5.90 0.44
C ALA A 181 -1.88 7.35 0.14
N TRP A 182 -2.03 8.26 1.12
CA TRP A 182 -1.64 9.66 0.90
C TRP A 182 -1.12 10.35 2.16
N PHE A 183 -0.14 11.23 1.98
CA PHE A 183 0.56 11.92 3.07
C PHE A 183 1.10 10.97 4.14
N ASN A 184 1.54 9.78 3.77
CA ASN A 184 2.35 8.96 4.66
C ASN A 184 3.80 9.43 4.57
N SER A 185 4.52 9.40 5.69
CA SER A 185 5.85 10.02 5.76
C SER A 185 6.91 9.29 4.95
N ASP A 186 6.73 8.00 4.68
CA ASP A 186 7.58 7.22 3.80
C ASP A 186 6.85 6.88 2.50
N ASP A 187 6.70 5.65 2.13
CA ASP A 187 6.13 5.24 0.86
C ASP A 187 4.60 5.03 0.92
N GLY A 188 3.93 5.08 -0.21
CA GLY A 188 2.51 4.70 -0.28
C GLY A 188 2.32 3.20 -0.11
N TYR A 189 3.11 2.43 -0.86
CA TYR A 189 3.15 0.97 -0.83
C TYR A 189 4.61 0.51 -0.86
N ASP A 190 4.98 -0.37 0.06
CA ASP A 190 6.31 -1.01 0.09
C ASP A 190 6.20 -2.54 0.13
N CYS A 191 6.98 -3.23 -0.69
CA CYS A 191 7.14 -4.67 -0.60
C CYS A 191 8.62 -5.09 -0.66
N ILE A 192 9.50 -4.27 -0.07
CA ILE A 192 10.92 -4.64 0.11
C ILE A 192 11.03 -5.96 0.88
N SER A 193 11.98 -6.79 0.50
CA SER A 193 12.24 -8.09 1.13
C SER A 193 11.08 -9.10 1.06
N ALA A 194 10.04 -8.83 0.27
CA ALA A 194 8.97 -9.77 0.01
C ALA A 194 9.52 -11.07 -0.61
N ARG A 195 9.13 -12.21 -0.05
CA ARG A 195 9.62 -13.53 -0.50
C ARG A 195 8.65 -14.27 -1.41
N GLU A 196 7.45 -13.70 -1.59
CA GLU A 196 6.39 -14.17 -2.48
C GLU A 196 5.80 -12.99 -3.24
N VAL A 197 5.05 -13.29 -4.28
CA VAL A 197 4.46 -12.26 -5.16
C VAL A 197 3.43 -11.43 -4.40
N VAL A 198 3.58 -10.11 -4.47
CA VAL A 198 2.56 -9.14 -4.02
C VAL A 198 1.89 -8.55 -5.27
N ARG A 199 0.58 -8.35 -5.19
CA ARG A 199 -0.23 -7.74 -6.25
C ARG A 199 -0.87 -6.46 -5.75
N PHE A 200 -0.64 -5.37 -6.49
CA PHE A 200 -1.31 -4.08 -6.30
C PHE A 200 -2.27 -3.87 -7.48
N GLU A 201 -3.56 -3.83 -7.20
CA GLU A 201 -4.61 -3.73 -8.24
C GLU A 201 -5.51 -2.51 -7.99
N ASN A 202 -5.60 -1.60 -8.94
CA ASN A 202 -6.42 -0.39 -8.86
C ASN A 202 -6.16 0.41 -7.56
N CYS A 203 -4.91 0.51 -7.13
CA CYS A 203 -4.51 1.24 -5.92
C CYS A 203 -4.02 2.65 -6.27
N TRP A 204 -4.21 3.60 -5.36
CA TRP A 204 -3.77 4.98 -5.53
C TRP A 204 -2.75 5.39 -4.47
N ALA A 205 -1.70 6.09 -4.90
CA ALA A 205 -0.64 6.63 -4.04
C ALA A 205 -0.43 8.12 -4.34
N MET A 206 -0.74 8.99 -3.40
CA MET A 206 -0.65 10.43 -3.60
C MET A 206 0.13 11.10 -2.48
N TYR A 207 1.02 12.03 -2.82
CA TYR A 207 1.69 12.92 -1.85
C TYR A 207 2.51 12.22 -0.78
N ASN A 208 2.88 10.93 -0.94
CA ASN A 208 3.70 10.23 0.06
C ASN A 208 5.12 10.81 0.08
N GLY A 209 5.78 10.75 1.25
CA GLY A 209 7.02 11.46 1.54
C GLY A 209 6.81 12.95 1.86
N TYR A 210 5.55 13.37 1.95
CA TYR A 210 5.16 14.70 2.40
C TYR A 210 4.14 14.63 3.54
N GLY A 211 4.21 15.61 4.43
CA GLY A 211 3.10 15.91 5.34
C GLY A 211 2.00 16.74 4.67
N PRO A 212 0.86 16.99 5.34
CA PRO A 212 -0.28 17.72 4.77
C PRO A 212 0.02 19.16 4.32
N LYS A 213 1.09 19.76 4.80
CA LYS A 213 1.59 21.07 4.35
C LYS A 213 2.70 20.98 3.31
N PHE A 214 2.92 19.80 2.73
CA PHE A 214 4.00 19.48 1.80
C PHE A 214 5.41 19.65 2.39
N GLU A 215 5.58 19.56 3.70
CA GLU A 215 6.86 19.36 4.34
C GLU A 215 7.44 17.98 3.96
N LYS A 216 8.74 17.93 3.72
CA LYS A 216 9.41 16.69 3.26
C LYS A 216 9.75 15.78 4.43
N HIS A 217 9.46 14.47 4.26
CA HIS A 217 9.76 13.41 5.21
C HIS A 217 10.61 12.30 4.56
N GLY A 218 10.36 11.02 4.87
CA GLY A 218 11.08 9.83 4.42
C GLY A 218 11.30 9.70 2.91
N ASP A 219 11.35 8.49 2.36
CA ASP A 219 11.69 8.28 0.94
C ASP A 219 10.65 8.84 -0.01
N GLY A 220 9.39 8.50 0.16
CA GLY A 220 8.26 9.09 -0.53
C GLY A 220 8.05 8.58 -1.95
N ASN A 221 8.13 7.27 -2.16
CA ASN A 221 7.67 6.66 -3.39
C ASN A 221 6.15 6.39 -3.33
N GLY A 222 5.50 6.35 -4.48
CA GLY A 222 4.12 5.89 -4.55
C GLY A 222 4.03 4.38 -4.34
N PHE A 223 4.68 3.64 -5.20
CA PHE A 223 4.80 2.19 -5.16
C PHE A 223 6.27 1.79 -5.22
N LYS A 224 6.79 1.29 -4.10
CA LYS A 224 8.15 0.73 -3.97
C LYS A 224 8.05 -0.79 -4.02
N VAL A 225 8.38 -1.36 -5.17
CA VAL A 225 8.00 -2.73 -5.52
C VAL A 225 9.22 -3.65 -5.58
N GLY A 226 9.45 -4.38 -4.50
CA GLY A 226 10.53 -5.36 -4.38
C GLY A 226 11.82 -4.81 -3.77
N GLY A 227 12.94 -5.45 -4.09
CA GLY A 227 14.27 -5.16 -3.55
C GLY A 227 14.61 -5.91 -2.26
N TYR A 228 15.91 -6.02 -2.00
CA TYR A 228 16.41 -6.75 -0.81
C TYR A 228 17.53 -5.98 -0.09
N GLY A 229 17.76 -4.73 -0.46
CA GLY A 229 18.90 -3.95 0.03
C GLY A 229 20.25 -4.54 -0.39
N ASN A 230 21.35 -3.95 0.09
CA ASN A 230 22.72 -4.41 -0.22
C ASN A 230 23.16 -5.57 0.67
N THR A 231 22.64 -5.63 1.88
CA THR A 231 22.93 -6.66 2.88
C THR A 231 21.61 -7.19 3.44
N PRO A 232 20.93 -8.10 2.71
CA PRO A 232 19.64 -8.59 3.15
C PRO A 232 19.77 -9.37 4.46
N LEU A 233 18.81 -9.14 5.39
CA LEU A 233 18.77 -9.83 6.67
C LEU A 233 18.46 -11.33 6.56
N GLN A 234 17.93 -11.74 5.41
CA GLN A 234 17.55 -13.12 5.11
C GLN A 234 18.03 -13.50 3.70
N PRO A 235 18.23 -14.79 3.44
CA PRO A 235 18.59 -15.25 2.10
C PRO A 235 17.58 -14.75 1.05
N VAL A 236 18.10 -14.19 -0.02
CA VAL A 236 17.27 -13.72 -1.16
C VAL A 236 16.62 -14.92 -1.83
N PRO A 237 15.31 -14.87 -2.15
CA PRO A 237 14.66 -15.93 -2.92
C PRO A 237 15.28 -16.08 -4.31
N ASN A 238 15.41 -17.33 -4.77
CA ASN A 238 15.86 -17.62 -6.13
C ASN A 238 14.90 -18.63 -6.79
N PRO A 239 14.13 -18.25 -7.82
CA PRO A 239 14.07 -16.89 -8.36
C PRO A 239 13.39 -15.90 -7.37
N ALA A 240 13.75 -14.61 -7.49
CA ALA A 240 13.04 -13.54 -6.79
C ALA A 240 11.59 -13.46 -7.30
N PRO A 241 10.60 -13.07 -6.45
CA PRO A 241 9.20 -13.01 -6.87
C PRO A 241 8.97 -11.92 -7.94
N ARG A 242 8.13 -12.22 -8.92
CA ARG A 242 7.73 -11.27 -9.95
C ARG A 242 6.46 -10.54 -9.52
N HIS A 243 6.61 -9.37 -8.91
CA HIS A 243 5.48 -8.58 -8.42
C HIS A 243 4.63 -8.01 -9.55
N VAL A 244 3.36 -7.71 -9.24
CA VAL A 244 2.38 -7.20 -10.20
C VAL A 244 1.80 -5.88 -9.71
N THR A 245 1.84 -4.85 -10.58
CA THR A 245 1.24 -3.53 -10.33
C THR A 245 0.35 -3.19 -11.52
N GLU A 246 -0.98 -3.22 -11.31
CA GLU A 246 -1.95 -3.12 -12.40
C GLU A 246 -3.06 -2.10 -12.09
N GLY A 247 -3.32 -1.18 -13.03
CA GLY A 247 -4.38 -0.18 -12.93
C GLY A 247 -4.18 0.85 -11.83
N CYS A 248 -2.94 1.02 -11.37
CA CYS A 248 -2.62 1.88 -10.24
C CYS A 248 -2.36 3.34 -10.66
N LEU A 249 -2.54 4.26 -9.71
CA LEU A 249 -2.33 5.69 -9.90
C LEU A 249 -1.30 6.22 -8.89
N ALA A 250 -0.25 6.90 -9.37
CA ALA A 250 0.75 7.55 -8.53
C ALA A 250 0.83 9.05 -8.83
N VAL A 251 0.49 9.89 -7.85
CA VAL A 251 0.38 11.34 -8.05
C VAL A 251 1.23 12.11 -7.06
N ARG A 252 2.16 12.91 -7.58
CA ARG A 252 2.93 13.90 -6.82
C ARG A 252 3.57 13.34 -5.55
N ASN A 253 4.03 12.09 -5.61
CA ASN A 253 4.87 11.54 -4.55
C ASN A 253 6.26 12.18 -4.59
N LYS A 254 6.94 12.27 -3.44
CA LYS A 254 8.21 13.01 -3.31
C LYS A 254 9.32 12.45 -4.20
N ALA A 255 9.39 11.12 -4.31
CA ALA A 255 10.40 10.43 -5.11
C ALA A 255 9.78 9.82 -6.38
N SER A 256 9.70 8.51 -6.49
CA SER A 256 9.17 7.87 -7.70
C SER A 256 7.68 7.56 -7.56
N GLY A 257 6.92 7.68 -8.64
CA GLY A 257 5.55 7.18 -8.70
C GLY A 257 5.52 5.66 -8.61
N PHE A 258 6.25 5.01 -9.50
CA PHE A 258 6.46 3.56 -9.54
C PHE A 258 7.96 3.25 -9.54
N TYR A 259 8.40 2.45 -8.58
CA TYR A 259 9.80 2.16 -8.34
C TYR A 259 10.06 0.66 -8.20
N ALA A 260 10.93 0.11 -9.04
CA ALA A 260 11.34 -1.28 -8.97
C ALA A 260 12.26 -1.60 -7.77
N ASN A 261 12.76 -0.57 -7.09
CA ASN A 261 13.48 -0.67 -5.81
C ASN A 261 14.64 -1.66 -5.81
N HIS A 262 15.53 -1.58 -6.79
CA HIS A 262 16.69 -2.49 -6.90
C HIS A 262 16.31 -3.97 -6.93
N HIS A 263 15.11 -4.32 -7.41
CA HIS A 263 14.66 -5.69 -7.42
C HIS A 263 15.53 -6.57 -8.33
N LEU A 264 15.60 -7.87 -8.04
CA LEU A 264 16.52 -8.80 -8.72
C LEU A 264 15.88 -9.49 -9.94
N MET A 265 14.62 -9.21 -10.21
CA MET A 265 13.85 -9.75 -11.33
C MET A 265 12.90 -8.66 -11.86
N GLY A 266 12.60 -8.70 -13.14
CA GLY A 266 11.59 -7.83 -13.71
C GLY A 266 10.21 -8.05 -13.10
N GLY A 267 9.39 -7.01 -13.07
CA GLY A 267 7.99 -7.01 -12.60
C GLY A 267 7.02 -6.78 -13.74
N ASP A 268 5.73 -6.97 -13.45
CA ASP A 268 4.61 -6.68 -14.36
C ASP A 268 3.98 -5.33 -13.98
N TRP A 269 4.00 -4.40 -14.94
CA TRP A 269 3.54 -3.02 -14.79
C TRP A 269 2.51 -2.74 -15.89
N SER A 270 1.22 -2.81 -15.56
CA SER A 270 0.18 -2.74 -16.57
C SER A 270 -0.87 -1.67 -16.25
N TYR A 271 -1.17 -0.81 -17.23
CA TYR A 271 -2.25 0.17 -17.14
C TYR A 271 -2.14 1.14 -15.96
N ASN A 272 -0.91 1.45 -15.56
CA ASN A 272 -0.67 2.39 -14.47
C ASN A 272 -0.55 3.83 -15.01
N SER A 273 -0.95 4.79 -14.20
CA SER A 273 -0.81 6.21 -14.52
C SER A 273 0.00 6.93 -13.46
N ALA A 274 0.97 7.72 -13.91
CA ALA A 274 1.84 8.51 -13.06
C ALA A 274 1.74 10.00 -13.43
N TYR A 275 1.70 10.86 -12.42
CA TYR A 275 1.56 12.29 -12.60
C TYR A 275 2.36 13.09 -11.58
N ARG A 276 3.25 13.98 -12.06
CA ARG A 276 4.01 14.94 -11.25
C ARG A 276 4.87 14.34 -10.14
N ASN A 277 5.34 13.11 -10.27
CA ASN A 277 6.35 12.56 -9.37
C ASN A 277 7.77 13.03 -9.77
N SER A 278 8.79 12.89 -8.91
CA SER A 278 10.17 13.16 -9.32
C SER A 278 10.62 12.23 -10.46
N ASN A 279 10.30 10.94 -10.37
CA ASN A 279 10.34 10.01 -11.49
C ASN A 279 8.96 9.35 -11.58
N ASP A 280 8.29 9.42 -12.71
CA ASP A 280 7.01 8.75 -12.82
C ASP A 280 7.20 7.24 -12.79
N PHE A 281 8.19 6.71 -13.53
CA PHE A 281 8.63 5.31 -13.47
C PHE A 281 10.14 5.21 -13.30
N ASN A 282 10.58 4.43 -12.31
CA ASN A 282 11.99 4.15 -12.02
C ASN A 282 12.22 2.64 -11.96
N PHE A 283 12.89 2.08 -12.98
CA PHE A 283 13.10 0.65 -13.13
C PHE A 283 14.47 0.19 -12.63
N LEU A 284 15.09 0.93 -11.71
CA LEU A 284 16.38 0.55 -11.14
C LEU A 284 16.34 -0.88 -10.56
N MET A 285 17.25 -1.73 -11.00
CA MET A 285 17.35 -3.13 -10.61
C MET A 285 18.74 -3.47 -10.06
N ARG A 286 18.88 -4.71 -9.60
CA ARG A 286 20.14 -5.41 -9.34
C ARG A 286 20.18 -6.75 -10.07
N PRO A 287 21.37 -7.31 -10.38
CA PRO A 287 21.48 -8.66 -10.92
C PRO A 287 21.07 -9.70 -9.84
N PRO A 288 20.84 -10.98 -10.22
CA PRO A 288 20.40 -12.01 -9.29
C PRO A 288 21.32 -12.26 -8.09
N ASP A 289 22.59 -11.93 -8.19
CA ASP A 289 23.57 -12.01 -7.09
C ASP A 289 23.54 -10.79 -6.14
N ASN A 290 22.66 -9.81 -6.41
CA ASN A 290 22.49 -8.59 -5.63
C ASN A 290 23.76 -7.73 -5.50
N SER A 291 24.68 -7.77 -6.45
CA SER A 291 26.01 -7.18 -6.35
C SER A 291 26.04 -5.68 -6.64
N GLU A 292 25.36 -5.22 -7.69
CA GLU A 292 25.45 -3.83 -8.17
C GLU A 292 24.11 -3.30 -8.70
N GLU A 293 24.01 -1.99 -8.88
CA GLU A 293 22.85 -1.36 -9.49
C GLU A 293 22.93 -1.41 -11.01
N MET A 294 21.81 -1.72 -11.66
CA MET A 294 21.72 -1.80 -13.11
C MET A 294 20.39 -1.24 -13.64
N ASP A 295 20.37 -0.89 -14.91
CA ASP A 295 19.12 -0.54 -15.58
C ASP A 295 18.22 -1.77 -15.70
N GLY A 296 16.94 -1.59 -15.39
CA GLY A 296 15.95 -2.66 -15.26
C GLY A 296 15.74 -3.46 -16.52
N ALA A 297 15.75 -4.78 -16.37
CA ALA A 297 15.58 -5.76 -17.44
C ALA A 297 14.49 -6.78 -17.08
N GLY A 298 13.94 -7.46 -18.10
CA GLY A 298 12.93 -8.51 -17.89
C GLY A 298 11.57 -8.02 -17.42
N HIS A 299 11.32 -6.71 -17.40
CA HIS A 299 10.01 -6.15 -17.10
C HIS A 299 9.04 -6.37 -18.25
N ARG A 300 7.75 -6.55 -17.90
CA ARG A 300 6.61 -6.41 -18.80
C ARG A 300 5.91 -5.10 -18.47
N ILE A 301 5.90 -4.16 -19.40
CA ILE A 301 5.43 -2.78 -19.20
C ILE A 301 4.41 -2.47 -20.30
N VAL A 302 3.12 -2.45 -19.95
CA VAL A 302 2.03 -2.39 -20.92
C VAL A 302 0.98 -1.35 -20.56
N GLY A 303 0.66 -0.45 -21.49
CA GLY A 303 -0.45 0.49 -21.36
C GLY A 303 -0.27 1.55 -20.26
N ASN A 304 0.96 1.93 -19.93
CA ASN A 304 1.19 2.89 -18.85
C ASN A 304 1.27 4.33 -19.36
N LEU A 305 0.82 5.26 -18.53
CA LEU A 305 0.86 6.70 -18.77
C LEU A 305 1.81 7.39 -17.79
N SER A 306 2.72 8.21 -18.32
CA SER A 306 3.48 9.23 -17.55
C SER A 306 3.07 10.61 -18.03
N TYR A 307 2.75 11.51 -17.11
CA TYR A 307 2.44 12.87 -17.44
C TYR A 307 2.94 13.89 -16.38
N ARG A 308 3.73 14.87 -16.81
CA ARG A 308 4.31 15.91 -15.96
C ARG A 308 5.26 15.42 -14.85
N GLY A 309 5.77 14.20 -14.90
CA GLY A 309 6.92 13.83 -14.08
C GLY A 309 8.12 14.72 -14.39
N ILE A 310 9.02 14.94 -13.42
CA ILE A 310 10.31 15.59 -13.72
C ILE A 310 11.07 14.72 -14.73
N ARG A 311 10.94 13.39 -14.57
CA ARG A 311 11.41 12.38 -15.53
C ARG A 311 10.30 11.33 -15.71
N ASP A 312 9.95 11.08 -16.96
CA ASP A 312 8.90 10.12 -17.29
C ASP A 312 9.32 8.69 -16.92
N VAL A 313 10.49 8.26 -17.41
CA VAL A 313 11.06 6.93 -17.19
C VAL A 313 12.55 7.03 -16.92
N THR A 314 13.04 6.30 -15.94
CA THR A 314 14.47 6.23 -15.62
C THR A 314 14.90 4.79 -15.40
N LYS A 315 16.19 4.53 -15.64
CA LYS A 315 16.82 3.24 -15.32
C LYS A 315 16.16 2.04 -16.03
N LEU A 316 15.77 2.19 -17.30
CA LEU A 316 15.13 1.13 -18.09
C LEU A 316 16.08 0.64 -19.19
N ASN A 317 16.38 -0.66 -19.18
CA ASN A 317 17.00 -1.35 -20.30
C ASN A 317 15.91 -1.81 -21.29
N ALA A 318 15.41 -0.89 -22.10
CA ALA A 318 14.27 -1.12 -23.00
C ALA A 318 14.45 -2.37 -23.90
N PRO A 319 15.63 -2.62 -24.53
CA PRO A 319 15.85 -3.81 -25.38
C PRO A 319 15.69 -5.15 -24.64
N LYS A 320 15.77 -5.15 -23.30
CA LYS A 320 15.64 -6.36 -22.47
C LYS A 320 14.29 -6.43 -21.76
N CYS A 321 13.29 -5.64 -22.18
CA CYS A 321 11.94 -5.59 -21.60
C CYS A 321 10.88 -5.79 -22.69
N GLU A 322 9.71 -6.28 -22.27
CA GLU A 322 8.51 -6.27 -23.10
C GLU A 322 7.81 -4.91 -22.93
N LEU A 323 7.85 -4.07 -23.97
CA LEU A 323 7.19 -2.76 -23.97
C LEU A 323 6.05 -2.76 -24.97
N LYS A 324 4.85 -2.42 -24.52
CA LYS A 324 3.68 -2.34 -25.39
C LYS A 324 2.73 -1.22 -24.95
N ASP A 325 2.27 -0.41 -25.89
CA ASP A 325 1.21 0.58 -25.71
C ASP A 325 1.46 1.55 -24.53
N ASN A 326 2.72 1.98 -24.29
CA ASN A 326 3.06 2.93 -23.24
C ASN A 326 3.15 4.35 -23.81
N ALA A 327 2.45 5.30 -23.19
CA ALA A 327 2.39 6.68 -23.64
C ALA A 327 3.76 7.38 -23.67
N PHE A 328 4.66 7.02 -22.77
CA PHE A 328 6.01 7.58 -22.72
C PHE A 328 6.96 7.02 -23.82
N ALA A 329 6.56 5.96 -24.51
CA ALA A 329 7.37 5.31 -25.56
C ALA A 329 7.01 5.78 -26.97
N THR A 330 6.15 6.79 -27.11
CA THR A 330 5.68 7.30 -28.41
C THR A 330 6.07 8.78 -28.62
N GLU A 331 6.11 9.22 -29.87
CA GLU A 331 6.35 10.64 -30.23
C GLU A 331 5.14 11.52 -29.88
N LYS A 332 3.93 10.94 -29.80
CA LYS A 332 2.71 11.63 -29.47
C LYS A 332 2.64 11.92 -27.98
N LYS A 333 2.52 13.19 -27.62
CA LYS A 333 2.52 13.66 -26.24
C LYS A 333 1.17 14.24 -25.86
N PHE A 334 0.74 13.93 -24.64
CA PHE A 334 -0.38 14.61 -24.01
C PHE A 334 -0.01 16.05 -23.63
N THR A 335 -1.04 16.90 -23.62
CA THR A 335 -1.02 18.26 -23.05
C THR A 335 -2.11 18.33 -21.99
N ASP A 336 -2.17 19.41 -21.21
CA ASP A 336 -3.22 19.60 -20.20
C ASP A 336 -4.62 19.52 -20.79
N THR A 337 -4.78 20.06 -22.00
CA THR A 337 -6.08 20.06 -22.72
C THR A 337 -6.48 18.67 -23.21
N SER A 338 -5.58 17.70 -23.20
CA SER A 338 -5.86 16.31 -23.58
C SER A 338 -6.69 15.55 -22.54
N PHE A 339 -6.78 16.04 -21.31
CA PHE A 339 -7.45 15.36 -20.21
C PHE A 339 -8.77 16.06 -19.83
N GLU A 340 -9.75 15.28 -19.34
CA GLU A 340 -11.00 15.82 -18.83
C GLU A 340 -10.78 16.65 -17.58
N SER A 341 -9.90 16.20 -16.67
CA SER A 341 -9.52 16.89 -15.45
C SER A 341 -8.08 16.60 -15.03
N LEU A 342 -7.44 17.58 -14.42
CA LEU A 342 -6.17 17.48 -13.70
C LEU A 342 -6.33 17.92 -12.22
N ASP A 343 -7.56 17.93 -11.72
CA ASP A 343 -7.85 18.27 -10.32
C ASP A 343 -7.48 17.12 -9.37
N GLU A 344 -6.33 17.27 -8.73
CA GLU A 344 -5.79 16.29 -7.76
C GLU A 344 -6.65 16.20 -6.49
N ALA A 345 -7.40 17.25 -6.12
CA ALA A 345 -8.20 17.26 -4.88
C ALA A 345 -9.32 16.22 -4.89
N ALA A 346 -9.82 15.88 -6.08
CA ALA A 346 -10.84 14.85 -6.23
C ALA A 346 -10.38 13.44 -5.80
N LEU A 347 -9.06 13.18 -5.78
CA LEU A 347 -8.51 11.85 -5.48
C LEU A 347 -8.64 11.46 -4.00
N VAL A 348 -8.62 12.44 -3.11
CA VAL A 348 -8.78 12.23 -1.66
C VAL A 348 -10.21 12.45 -1.18
N GLY A 349 -11.13 12.64 -2.11
CA GLY A 349 -12.57 12.76 -1.84
C GLY A 349 -13.19 11.47 -1.26
N PRO A 350 -14.47 11.53 -0.86
CA PRO A 350 -15.17 10.39 -0.31
C PRO A 350 -15.22 9.23 -1.32
N ARG A 351 -15.19 8.00 -0.80
CA ARG A 351 -15.40 6.79 -1.61
C ARG A 351 -16.84 6.69 -2.07
N GLU A 352 -17.09 5.88 -3.11
CA GLU A 352 -18.44 5.49 -3.51
C GLU A 352 -19.14 4.73 -2.34
N ALA A 353 -20.48 4.67 -2.38
CA ALA A 353 -21.26 4.04 -1.30
C ALA A 353 -20.92 2.55 -1.08
N ASP A 354 -20.51 1.84 -2.13
CA ASP A 354 -20.03 0.46 -2.04
C ASP A 354 -18.59 0.34 -1.53
N GLY A 355 -17.91 1.47 -1.23
CA GLY A 355 -16.54 1.56 -0.75
C GLY A 355 -15.50 1.54 -1.86
N SER A 356 -15.89 1.46 -3.11
CA SER A 356 -14.96 1.55 -4.24
C SER A 356 -14.31 2.94 -4.35
N LEU A 357 -13.29 3.06 -5.17
CA LEU A 357 -12.63 4.33 -5.46
C LEU A 357 -13.62 5.35 -6.01
N PRO A 358 -13.45 6.65 -5.70
CA PRO A 358 -14.32 7.69 -6.24
C PRO A 358 -14.22 7.73 -7.77
N LYS A 359 -15.35 7.97 -8.42
CA LYS A 359 -15.42 8.17 -9.87
C LYS A 359 -14.94 9.57 -10.20
N VAL A 360 -13.70 9.67 -10.62
CA VAL A 360 -13.07 10.95 -10.98
C VAL A 360 -12.69 11.00 -12.45
N ALA A 361 -12.66 12.19 -13.00
CA ALA A 361 -12.21 12.43 -14.39
C ALA A 361 -10.70 12.75 -14.47
N PHE A 362 -9.97 12.59 -13.37
CA PHE A 362 -8.55 12.93 -13.28
C PHE A 362 -7.71 12.06 -14.22
N LEU A 363 -6.87 12.70 -15.06
CA LEU A 363 -6.06 12.06 -16.11
C LEU A 363 -6.86 11.23 -17.14
N LYS A 364 -8.16 11.39 -17.21
CA LYS A 364 -8.96 10.71 -18.23
C LYS A 364 -8.80 11.42 -19.57
N PRO A 365 -8.29 10.77 -20.62
CA PRO A 365 -8.15 11.37 -21.94
C PRO A 365 -9.51 11.73 -22.54
N LYS A 366 -9.63 12.94 -23.10
CA LYS A 366 -10.84 13.38 -23.82
C LYS A 366 -11.02 12.68 -25.15
N ASP A 367 -9.91 12.33 -25.79
CA ASP A 367 -9.87 11.72 -27.12
C ASP A 367 -9.31 10.30 -27.04
N ALA A 368 -10.18 9.31 -27.22
CA ALA A 368 -9.79 7.91 -27.22
C ALA A 368 -8.81 7.57 -28.37
N LYS A 369 -8.90 8.28 -29.52
CA LYS A 369 -7.97 8.10 -30.63
C LYS A 369 -6.59 8.60 -30.27
N LEU A 370 -6.48 9.78 -29.68
CA LEU A 370 -5.21 10.31 -29.17
C LEU A 370 -4.61 9.38 -28.10
N ALA A 371 -5.43 8.89 -27.18
CA ALA A 371 -4.99 7.96 -26.16
C ALA A 371 -4.41 6.67 -26.77
N SER A 372 -5.11 6.09 -27.75
CA SER A 372 -4.63 4.89 -28.47
C SER A 372 -3.36 5.16 -29.29
N GLU A 373 -3.31 6.29 -30.00
CA GLU A 373 -2.13 6.67 -30.78
C GLU A 373 -0.92 7.00 -29.91
N ALA A 374 -1.15 7.48 -28.68
CA ALA A 374 -0.11 7.68 -27.66
C ALA A 374 0.24 6.41 -26.90
N GLY A 375 -0.34 5.25 -27.25
CA GLY A 375 -0.06 3.97 -26.62
C GLY A 375 -0.75 3.80 -25.26
N TYR A 376 -1.76 4.60 -24.94
CA TYR A 376 -2.50 4.52 -23.68
C TYR A 376 -3.96 4.17 -23.95
N THR A 377 -4.39 2.97 -23.60
CA THR A 377 -5.71 2.44 -23.94
C THR A 377 -6.62 2.22 -22.73
N ALA A 378 -6.10 2.43 -21.51
CA ALA A 378 -6.84 2.25 -20.28
C ALA A 378 -6.77 3.49 -19.41
N TYR A 379 -7.87 3.80 -18.74
CA TYR A 379 -7.92 4.84 -17.72
C TYR A 379 -7.42 4.30 -16.38
N ALA A 380 -6.66 5.11 -15.61
CA ALA A 380 -6.18 4.73 -14.28
C ALA A 380 -7.34 4.28 -13.38
N GLY A 381 -7.22 3.09 -12.78
CA GLY A 381 -8.28 2.50 -11.98
C GLY A 381 -9.35 1.73 -12.75
N GLN A 382 -9.25 1.64 -14.08
CA GLN A 382 -10.15 0.81 -14.89
C GLN A 382 -9.37 -0.27 -15.63
N LYS A 383 -9.68 -1.53 -15.38
CA LYS A 383 -9.22 -2.60 -16.27
C LYS A 383 -9.79 -2.37 -17.66
N PRO A 384 -9.00 -2.50 -18.74
CA PRO A 384 -9.59 -2.62 -20.05
C PRO A 384 -10.56 -3.80 -20.04
N PRO A 385 -11.64 -3.76 -20.81
CA PRO A 385 -12.56 -4.89 -20.90
C PRO A 385 -11.75 -6.13 -21.27
N SER A 386 -11.90 -7.20 -20.48
CA SER A 386 -11.34 -8.51 -20.83
C SER A 386 -11.85 -8.89 -22.23
N LYS A 387 -10.90 -9.05 -23.17
CA LYS A 387 -11.24 -9.60 -24.48
C LYS A 387 -11.70 -11.04 -24.35
#